data_4b13cc369d5037b82b37b7b4edba7f19
#
_entry.id   4b13cc369d5037b82b37b7b4edba7f19
#
_cell.length_a   1.000
_cell.length_b   1.000
_cell.length_c   1.000
_cell.angle_alpha   90.00
_cell.angle_beta   90.00
_cell.angle_gamma   90.00
#
_symmetry.space_group_name_H-M   'P 1'
#
loop_
_entity.id
_entity.type
_entity.pdbx_description
1 polymer ?
#
loop_
_entity_poly.entity_id
_entity_poly.type
_entity_poly.pdbx_seq_one_letter_code
_entity_poly.pdbx_strand_id
1 'polypeptide(L)'
;MKIELGKSALEWQQKAHDFALNMLQPYEVEAELNNGELPPEIRKGHKLRAIELGFSSMDVPKAYGGLELPIVAQVAAWEQLGKVTNALAWCFAEPQSWMFDACSDSQIENYILPLMRGEKHDCYAITEAGPGSDVAALEATARRTGGGYLLNGEKWFVTSANLADYFWFQAVLPEEQEDALFFVDHGQDGIEIVASPAFSHTFAAHHPTYRFSDVQIPAENRVGRPGEGMAYTKSWFRRERLMIAARCCGAAARLIEEASAFAQGRRSGGLPLSERQAIQFMLADSVTELWAARLMTFEAAAAHDRGEDVKRLHNRCSIVKLYASEMANRVADRAVQIFGGRGYMRENAAERFFRELRVDRIWEGTSEIQRLIIARGLLKHGLDMM
;
A
#
# COMPACT_ATOMS: atom_id res chain seq x y z
N MET A 1 -6.69 17.50 16.20
CA MET A 1 -7.67 17.25 15.10
C MET A 1 -8.39 15.92 15.38
N LYS A 2 -9.46 15.97 16.12
CA LYS A 2 -10.26 14.76 16.41
C LYS A 2 -11.32 14.63 15.32
N ILE A 3 -11.37 13.45 14.67
CA ILE A 3 -12.50 13.01 13.87
C ILE A 3 -13.33 12.12 14.80
N GLU A 4 -14.65 12.28 14.79
CA GLU A 4 -15.52 11.39 15.54
C GLU A 4 -15.48 10.00 14.92
N LEU A 5 -14.84 9.07 15.60
CA LEU A 5 -14.74 7.68 15.21
C LEU A 5 -15.61 6.82 16.12
N GLY A 6 -16.25 5.81 15.54
CA GLY A 6 -16.94 4.79 16.31
C GLY A 6 -15.98 3.98 17.20
N LYS A 7 -16.53 3.28 18.20
CA LYS A 7 -15.77 2.53 19.20
C LYS A 7 -14.74 1.58 18.57
N SER A 8 -15.17 0.79 17.60
CA SER A 8 -14.27 -0.16 16.89
C SER A 8 -13.08 0.54 16.24
N ALA A 9 -13.30 1.66 15.54
CA ALA A 9 -12.22 2.41 14.89
C ALA A 9 -11.23 2.98 15.91
N LEU A 10 -11.71 3.47 17.07
CA LEU A 10 -10.84 3.94 18.16
C LEU A 10 -10.01 2.81 18.78
N GLU A 11 -10.61 1.63 18.97
CA GLU A 11 -9.90 0.44 19.47
C GLU A 11 -8.77 0.01 18.52
N TRP A 12 -9.06 -0.03 17.21
CA TRP A 12 -8.07 -0.38 16.20
C TRP A 12 -7.00 0.69 16.00
N GLN A 13 -7.37 1.97 16.09
CA GLN A 13 -6.43 3.08 16.12
C GLN A 13 -5.43 2.94 17.27
N GLN A 14 -5.92 2.67 18.49
CA GLN A 14 -5.05 2.52 19.66
C GLN A 14 -4.14 1.30 19.53
N LYS A 15 -4.71 0.15 19.12
CA LYS A 15 -3.95 -1.09 18.91
C LYS A 15 -2.81 -0.90 17.89
N ALA A 16 -3.10 -0.26 16.77
CA ALA A 16 -2.10 0.00 15.73
C ALA A 16 -1.07 1.05 16.17
N HIS A 17 -1.50 2.07 16.94
CA HIS A 17 -0.60 3.04 17.55
C HIS A 17 0.42 2.36 18.47
N ASP A 18 -0.04 1.53 19.39
CA ASP A 18 0.83 0.83 20.34
C ASP A 18 1.81 -0.11 19.62
N PHE A 19 1.34 -0.82 18.60
CA PHE A 19 2.18 -1.70 17.80
C PHE A 19 3.24 -0.89 17.01
N ALA A 20 2.83 0.17 16.34
CA ALA A 20 3.75 0.99 15.53
C ALA A 20 4.82 1.67 16.39
N LEU A 21 4.43 2.32 17.49
CA LEU A 21 5.36 3.13 18.28
C LEU A 21 6.21 2.32 19.25
N ASN A 22 5.64 1.25 19.84
CA ASN A 22 6.35 0.50 20.89
C ASN A 22 7.12 -0.71 20.34
N MET A 23 6.69 -1.26 19.21
CA MET A 23 7.35 -2.44 18.63
C MET A 23 8.13 -2.16 17.36
N LEU A 24 7.62 -1.32 16.46
CA LEU A 24 8.26 -1.10 15.16
C LEU A 24 9.24 0.07 15.20
N GLN A 25 8.79 1.25 15.66
CA GLN A 25 9.59 2.48 15.62
C GLN A 25 10.98 2.39 16.26
N PRO A 26 11.20 1.63 17.38
CA PRO A 26 12.54 1.50 17.96
C PRO A 26 13.59 0.93 17.01
N TYR A 27 13.18 0.18 16.00
CA TYR A 27 14.07 -0.47 15.03
C TYR A 27 14.22 0.30 13.71
N GLU A 28 13.62 1.47 13.59
CA GLU A 28 13.59 2.22 12.31
C GLU A 28 14.97 2.65 11.84
N VAL A 29 15.80 3.14 12.75
CA VAL A 29 17.17 3.58 12.40
C VAL A 29 18.04 2.37 12.06
N GLU A 30 17.92 1.27 12.82
CA GLU A 30 18.65 0.04 12.55
C GLU A 30 18.28 -0.52 11.16
N ALA A 31 16.99 -0.65 10.86
CA ALA A 31 16.52 -1.09 9.55
C ALA A 31 17.04 -0.18 8.43
N GLU A 32 16.93 1.15 8.61
CA GLU A 32 17.40 2.12 7.61
C GLU A 32 18.90 1.96 7.30
N LEU A 33 19.74 1.82 8.32
CA LEU A 33 21.18 1.71 8.14
C LEU A 33 21.64 0.34 7.62
N ASN A 34 20.77 -0.68 7.74
CA ASN A 34 20.98 -2.03 7.24
C ASN A 34 20.16 -2.36 5.97
N ASN A 35 19.89 -1.36 5.12
CA ASN A 35 19.16 -1.54 3.85
C ASN A 35 17.76 -2.18 3.99
N GLY A 36 17.07 -1.90 5.09
CA GLY A 36 15.75 -2.43 5.41
C GLY A 36 15.77 -3.75 6.18
N GLU A 37 16.95 -4.36 6.36
CA GLU A 37 17.08 -5.65 7.04
C GLU A 37 17.14 -5.48 8.55
N LEU A 38 16.45 -6.40 9.24
CA LEU A 38 16.51 -6.60 10.68
C LEU A 38 16.96 -8.03 10.99
N PRO A 39 17.51 -8.29 12.20
CA PRO A 39 17.73 -9.65 12.65
C PRO A 39 16.50 -10.54 12.44
N PRO A 40 16.67 -11.77 11.95
CA PRO A 40 15.53 -12.65 11.59
C PRO A 40 14.53 -12.85 12.72
N GLU A 41 15.01 -12.94 13.97
CA GLU A 41 14.17 -13.11 15.17
C GLU A 41 13.32 -11.87 15.45
N ILE A 42 13.83 -10.66 15.21
CA ILE A 42 13.09 -9.40 15.38
C ILE A 42 12.02 -9.29 14.30
N ARG A 43 12.37 -9.54 13.03
CA ARG A 43 11.43 -9.53 11.92
C ARG A 43 10.31 -10.57 12.12
N LYS A 44 10.67 -11.78 12.55
CA LYS A 44 9.71 -12.83 12.89
C LYS A 44 8.81 -12.43 14.07
N GLY A 45 9.38 -11.80 15.10
CA GLY A 45 8.64 -11.29 16.24
C GLY A 45 7.61 -10.23 15.86
N HIS A 46 7.97 -9.27 15.00
CA HIS A 46 7.05 -8.27 14.47
C HIS A 46 5.88 -8.91 13.69
N LYS A 47 6.20 -9.86 12.79
CA LYS A 47 5.20 -10.59 12.01
C LYS A 47 4.22 -11.35 12.89
N LEU A 48 4.72 -12.17 13.80
CA LEU A 48 3.88 -12.97 14.70
C LEU A 48 2.99 -12.09 15.57
N ARG A 49 3.53 -11.00 16.09
CA ARG A 49 2.76 -10.06 16.90
C ARG A 49 1.68 -9.34 16.11
N ALA A 50 1.96 -8.96 14.85
CA ALA A 50 0.97 -8.36 13.97
C ALA A 50 -0.20 -9.32 13.69
N ILE A 51 0.11 -10.60 13.46
CA ILE A 51 -0.90 -11.66 13.25
C ILE A 51 -1.73 -11.88 14.53
N GLU A 52 -1.08 -12.00 15.68
CA GLU A 52 -1.75 -12.16 16.99
C GLU A 52 -2.70 -10.99 17.29
N LEU A 53 -2.31 -9.76 16.95
CA LEU A 53 -3.13 -8.57 17.08
C LEU A 53 -4.29 -8.53 16.08
N GLY A 54 -4.27 -9.36 15.05
CA GLY A 54 -5.33 -9.50 14.05
C GLY A 54 -5.16 -8.59 12.82
N PHE A 55 -4.01 -7.97 12.60
CA PHE A 55 -3.81 -7.09 11.44
C PHE A 55 -3.92 -7.84 10.12
N SER A 56 -3.45 -9.10 10.04
CA SER A 56 -3.59 -9.95 8.84
C SER A 56 -5.01 -10.42 8.56
N SER A 57 -5.94 -10.22 9.48
CA SER A 57 -7.33 -10.70 9.36
C SER A 57 -8.38 -9.61 9.36
N MET A 58 -7.96 -8.33 9.30
CA MET A 58 -8.86 -7.18 9.39
C MET A 58 -9.99 -7.22 8.34
N ASP A 59 -9.67 -7.52 7.08
CA ASP A 59 -10.60 -7.53 5.95
C ASP A 59 -11.13 -8.94 5.59
N VAL A 60 -10.62 -9.96 6.26
CA VAL A 60 -11.00 -11.37 6.01
C VAL A 60 -12.40 -11.62 6.55
N PRO A 61 -13.31 -12.26 5.78
CA PRO A 61 -14.66 -12.57 6.23
C PRO A 61 -14.67 -13.51 7.47
N LYS A 62 -15.63 -13.30 8.37
CA LYS A 62 -15.79 -14.11 9.59
C LYS A 62 -15.95 -15.60 9.31
N ALA A 63 -16.58 -15.96 8.18
CA ALA A 63 -16.74 -17.34 7.75
C ALA A 63 -15.41 -18.09 7.61
N TYR A 64 -14.31 -17.36 7.36
CA TYR A 64 -12.96 -17.90 7.22
C TYR A 64 -12.04 -17.57 8.43
N GLY A 65 -12.63 -17.22 9.54
CA GLY A 65 -11.90 -16.90 10.78
C GLY A 65 -11.34 -15.49 10.85
N GLY A 66 -11.75 -14.59 9.95
CA GLY A 66 -11.37 -13.20 9.94
C GLY A 66 -12.18 -12.30 10.85
N LEU A 67 -11.87 -11.03 10.84
CA LEU A 67 -12.50 -10.00 11.68
C LEU A 67 -13.60 -9.22 10.95
N GLU A 68 -13.53 -9.16 9.62
CA GLU A 68 -14.51 -8.45 8.77
C GLU A 68 -14.78 -7.04 9.30
N LEU A 69 -13.70 -6.29 9.52
CA LEU A 69 -13.78 -4.95 10.10
C LEU A 69 -14.34 -3.95 9.10
N PRO A 70 -15.15 -2.99 9.56
CA PRO A 70 -15.48 -1.83 8.75
C PRO A 70 -14.22 -1.13 8.22
N ILE A 71 -14.27 -0.63 7.00
CA ILE A 71 -13.12 0.05 6.37
C ILE A 71 -12.68 1.27 7.17
N VAL A 72 -13.58 1.97 7.84
CA VAL A 72 -13.22 3.06 8.77
C VAL A 72 -12.28 2.57 9.88
N ALA A 73 -12.47 1.38 10.41
CA ALA A 73 -11.59 0.82 11.43
C ALA A 73 -10.23 0.41 10.85
N GLN A 74 -10.21 -0.14 9.63
CA GLN A 74 -8.97 -0.45 8.91
C GLN A 74 -8.18 0.83 8.59
N VAL A 75 -8.83 1.88 8.11
CA VAL A 75 -8.20 3.20 7.85
C VAL A 75 -7.61 3.79 9.13
N ALA A 76 -8.32 3.68 10.26
CA ALA A 76 -7.80 4.14 11.55
C ALA A 76 -6.53 3.38 11.98
N ALA A 77 -6.44 2.07 11.70
CA ALA A 77 -5.25 1.27 11.93
C ALA A 77 -4.12 1.66 10.96
N TRP A 78 -4.40 1.77 9.66
CA TRP A 78 -3.38 2.12 8.65
C TRP A 78 -2.80 3.51 8.86
N GLU A 79 -3.58 4.48 9.33
CA GLU A 79 -3.08 5.80 9.70
C GLU A 79 -1.99 5.70 10.78
N GLN A 80 -2.17 4.84 11.78
CA GLN A 80 -1.16 4.66 12.82
C GLN A 80 0.06 3.87 12.34
N LEU A 81 -0.15 2.81 11.54
CA LEU A 81 0.93 2.06 10.92
C LEU A 81 1.76 2.94 9.97
N GLY A 82 1.16 3.93 9.33
CA GLY A 82 1.85 4.92 8.51
C GLY A 82 2.78 5.87 9.28
N LYS A 83 2.77 5.85 10.61
CA LYS A 83 3.74 6.60 11.43
C LYS A 83 5.14 5.99 11.43
N VAL A 84 5.32 4.77 10.95
CA VAL A 84 6.61 4.12 10.73
C VAL A 84 6.82 3.84 9.25
N THR A 85 8.09 3.73 8.83
CA THR A 85 8.43 3.47 7.43
C THR A 85 7.92 2.11 6.97
N ASN A 86 7.68 1.94 5.68
CA ASN A 86 7.20 0.69 5.08
C ASN A 86 8.17 -0.47 5.31
N ALA A 87 9.47 -0.20 5.45
CA ALA A 87 10.47 -1.20 5.83
C ALA A 87 10.08 -2.03 7.07
N LEU A 88 9.34 -1.42 7.99
CA LEU A 88 8.88 -2.06 9.22
C LEU A 88 7.38 -2.39 9.18
N ALA A 89 6.56 -1.50 8.64
CA ALA A 89 5.11 -1.65 8.66
C ALA A 89 4.60 -2.77 7.74
N TRP A 90 5.38 -3.19 6.74
CA TRP A 90 5.06 -4.32 5.85
C TRP A 90 5.58 -5.66 6.40
N CYS A 91 5.48 -5.87 7.70
CA CYS A 91 5.92 -7.12 8.35
C CYS A 91 4.86 -8.24 8.32
N PHE A 92 3.67 -7.99 7.78
CA PHE A 92 2.58 -8.96 7.65
C PHE A 92 1.82 -8.73 6.35
N ALA A 93 1.13 -9.77 5.88
CA ALA A 93 0.25 -9.71 4.72
C ALA A 93 -1.18 -9.33 5.13
N GLU A 94 -1.93 -8.75 4.19
CA GLU A 94 -3.31 -8.31 4.39
C GLU A 94 -4.23 -8.90 3.31
N PRO A 95 -4.71 -10.15 3.44
CA PRO A 95 -5.71 -10.70 2.53
C PRO A 95 -6.95 -9.80 2.50
N GLN A 96 -7.50 -9.60 1.31
CA GLN A 96 -8.63 -8.70 1.07
C GLN A 96 -9.91 -9.50 0.82
N SER A 97 -11.06 -8.96 1.21
CA SER A 97 -12.36 -9.61 1.11
C SER A 97 -12.69 -10.09 -0.31
N TRP A 98 -12.33 -9.34 -1.35
CA TRP A 98 -12.56 -9.73 -2.75
C TRP A 98 -11.89 -11.06 -3.13
N MET A 99 -10.79 -11.43 -2.47
CA MET A 99 -10.09 -12.70 -2.71
C MET A 99 -10.98 -13.90 -2.39
N PHE A 100 -11.82 -13.77 -1.36
CA PHE A 100 -12.76 -14.82 -0.95
C PHE A 100 -13.96 -14.94 -1.88
N ASP A 101 -14.32 -13.87 -2.58
CA ASP A 101 -15.38 -13.88 -3.61
C ASP A 101 -14.86 -14.42 -4.96
N ALA A 102 -13.58 -14.20 -5.26
CA ALA A 102 -12.97 -14.54 -6.54
C ALA A 102 -12.39 -15.96 -6.58
N CYS A 103 -11.83 -16.42 -5.46
CA CYS A 103 -11.11 -17.69 -5.38
C CYS A 103 -12.04 -18.87 -5.12
N SER A 104 -11.67 -20.05 -5.64
CA SER A 104 -12.31 -21.32 -5.28
C SER A 104 -11.92 -21.72 -3.84
N ASP A 105 -12.69 -22.65 -3.24
CA ASP A 105 -12.39 -23.18 -1.90
C ASP A 105 -10.96 -23.73 -1.83
N SER A 106 -10.50 -24.45 -2.85
CA SER A 106 -9.14 -24.98 -2.92
C SER A 106 -8.09 -23.88 -2.98
N GLN A 107 -8.35 -22.78 -3.71
CA GLN A 107 -7.44 -21.64 -3.76
C GLN A 107 -7.40 -20.89 -2.44
N ILE A 108 -8.53 -20.72 -1.77
CA ILE A 108 -8.62 -20.12 -0.44
C ILE A 108 -7.79 -20.93 0.56
N GLU A 109 -7.96 -22.24 0.60
CA GLU A 109 -7.23 -23.14 1.49
C GLU A 109 -5.72 -23.15 1.23
N ASN A 110 -5.30 -23.15 -0.05
CA ASN A 110 -3.89 -23.30 -0.41
C ASN A 110 -3.11 -22.00 -0.47
N TYR A 111 -3.76 -20.84 -0.69
CA TYR A 111 -3.09 -19.54 -0.89
C TYR A 111 -3.53 -18.50 0.13
N ILE A 112 -4.84 -18.29 0.32
CA ILE A 112 -5.32 -17.12 1.08
C ILE A 112 -5.26 -17.36 2.60
N LEU A 113 -5.70 -18.50 3.10
CA LEU A 113 -5.63 -18.81 4.54
C LEU A 113 -4.18 -18.96 5.04
N PRO A 114 -3.25 -19.60 4.29
CA PRO A 114 -1.83 -19.58 4.64
C PRO A 114 -1.22 -18.16 4.65
N LEU A 115 -1.65 -17.28 3.73
CA LEU A 115 -1.25 -15.88 3.72
C LEU A 115 -1.71 -15.16 4.99
N MET A 116 -2.99 -15.32 5.39
CA MET A 116 -3.55 -14.74 6.62
C MET A 116 -2.80 -15.23 7.87
N ARG A 117 -2.42 -16.51 7.92
CA ARG A 117 -1.65 -17.12 9.02
C ARG A 117 -0.15 -16.77 8.98
N GLY A 118 0.31 -16.09 7.95
CA GLY A 118 1.72 -15.74 7.74
C GLY A 118 2.61 -16.94 7.40
N GLU A 119 2.03 -18.03 6.95
CA GLU A 119 2.72 -19.23 6.48
C GLU A 119 3.25 -19.07 5.05
N LYS A 120 2.56 -18.25 4.25
CA LYS A 120 2.93 -17.85 2.89
C LYS A 120 3.02 -16.33 2.75
N HIS A 121 3.71 -15.89 1.70
CA HIS A 121 3.78 -14.51 1.23
C HIS A 121 3.35 -14.45 -0.22
N ASP A 122 2.68 -13.38 -0.60
CA ASP A 122 2.27 -13.11 -1.97
C ASP A 122 2.99 -11.89 -2.57
N CYS A 123 2.91 -11.80 -3.88
CA CYS A 123 3.27 -10.58 -4.60
C CYS A 123 2.37 -10.41 -5.83
N TYR A 124 2.15 -9.16 -6.25
CA TYR A 124 1.28 -8.85 -7.38
C TYR A 124 2.11 -8.48 -8.62
N ALA A 125 1.97 -9.25 -9.70
CA ALA A 125 2.72 -9.12 -10.95
C ALA A 125 1.82 -8.57 -12.07
N ILE A 126 1.71 -7.23 -12.17
CA ILE A 126 0.87 -6.50 -13.14
C ILE A 126 1.75 -5.74 -14.13
N THR A 127 2.55 -4.79 -13.63
CA THR A 127 3.29 -3.80 -14.42
C THR A 127 4.27 -4.46 -15.38
N GLU A 128 4.39 -3.90 -16.58
CA GLU A 128 5.32 -4.34 -17.64
C GLU A 128 6.15 -3.17 -18.13
N ALA A 129 7.19 -3.42 -18.92
CA ALA A 129 8.09 -2.38 -19.43
C ALA A 129 7.37 -1.32 -20.28
N GLY A 130 6.46 -1.74 -21.15
CA GLY A 130 5.63 -0.89 -21.99
C GLY A 130 4.43 -0.32 -21.24
N PRO A 131 3.46 -1.16 -20.82
CA PRO A 131 2.23 -0.74 -20.17
C PRO A 131 2.41 -0.52 -18.64
N GLY A 132 3.08 0.55 -18.23
CA GLY A 132 3.20 0.93 -16.82
C GLY A 132 1.91 1.50 -16.26
N SER A 133 1.52 2.69 -16.73
CA SER A 133 0.27 3.36 -16.30
C SER A 133 -0.97 2.88 -17.05
N ASP A 134 -0.82 2.30 -18.22
CA ASP A 134 -1.89 1.77 -19.06
C ASP A 134 -2.05 0.26 -18.87
N VAL A 135 -2.69 -0.12 -17.78
CA VAL A 135 -2.95 -1.53 -17.44
C VAL A 135 -3.92 -2.23 -18.42
N ALA A 136 -4.49 -1.51 -19.39
CA ALA A 136 -5.31 -2.12 -20.44
C ALA A 136 -4.45 -2.64 -21.61
N ALA A 137 -3.19 -2.21 -21.70
CA ALA A 137 -2.28 -2.58 -22.77
C ALA A 137 -1.29 -3.69 -22.37
N LEU A 138 -1.66 -4.57 -21.42
CA LEU A 138 -0.81 -5.67 -20.96
C LEU A 138 -0.43 -6.61 -22.13
N GLU A 139 0.84 -7.01 -22.15
CA GLU A 139 1.43 -7.87 -23.20
C GLU A 139 1.71 -9.31 -22.71
N ALA A 140 1.82 -9.52 -21.39
CA ALA A 140 1.98 -10.85 -20.82
C ALA A 140 0.78 -11.73 -21.17
N THR A 141 1.05 -12.96 -21.62
CA THR A 141 0.03 -13.86 -22.14
C THR A 141 -0.12 -15.14 -21.31
N ALA A 142 -1.33 -15.68 -21.30
CA ALA A 142 -1.65 -17.00 -20.81
C ALA A 142 -2.37 -17.78 -21.93
N ARG A 143 -1.66 -18.68 -22.61
CA ARG A 143 -2.22 -19.52 -23.68
C ARG A 143 -2.74 -20.84 -23.13
N ARG A 144 -3.92 -21.28 -23.57
CA ARG A 144 -4.47 -22.56 -23.17
C ARG A 144 -3.63 -23.72 -23.68
N THR A 145 -3.48 -24.72 -22.84
CA THR A 145 -2.89 -26.03 -23.18
C THR A 145 -3.87 -27.14 -22.85
N GLY A 146 -3.52 -28.40 -23.17
CA GLY A 146 -4.40 -29.56 -22.84
C GLY A 146 -4.62 -29.80 -21.34
N GLY A 147 -3.81 -29.19 -20.46
CA GLY A 147 -3.89 -29.39 -19.01
C GLY A 147 -3.92 -28.10 -18.18
N GLY A 148 -3.95 -26.93 -18.84
CA GLY A 148 -3.91 -25.66 -18.11
C GLY A 148 -3.53 -24.48 -18.99
N TYR A 149 -2.51 -23.72 -18.57
CA TYR A 149 -2.05 -22.55 -19.28
C TYR A 149 -0.51 -22.50 -19.38
N LEU A 150 -0.02 -21.85 -20.42
CA LEU A 150 1.38 -21.55 -20.63
C LEU A 150 1.55 -20.03 -20.53
N LEU A 151 2.29 -19.57 -19.54
CA LEU A 151 2.48 -18.16 -19.25
C LEU A 151 3.77 -17.66 -19.87
N ASN A 152 3.69 -16.48 -20.51
CA ASN A 152 4.83 -15.77 -21.06
C ASN A 152 4.71 -14.28 -20.81
N GLY A 153 5.82 -13.62 -20.50
CA GLY A 153 5.88 -12.17 -20.34
C GLY A 153 6.93 -11.72 -19.34
N GLU A 154 7.07 -10.41 -19.21
CA GLU A 154 7.99 -9.80 -18.24
C GLU A 154 7.21 -8.85 -17.33
N LYS A 155 7.41 -8.98 -16.01
CA LYS A 155 6.73 -8.19 -15.00
C LYS A 155 7.72 -7.35 -14.21
N TRP A 156 7.44 -6.05 -14.12
CA TRP A 156 8.29 -5.03 -13.52
C TRP A 156 7.77 -4.61 -12.15
N PHE A 157 8.69 -4.24 -11.26
CA PHE A 157 8.37 -3.71 -9.94
C PHE A 157 7.50 -4.64 -9.11
N VAL A 158 7.78 -5.96 -9.15
CA VAL A 158 7.01 -6.95 -8.41
C VAL A 158 7.37 -6.88 -6.93
N THR A 159 6.63 -6.07 -6.19
CA THR A 159 6.88 -5.77 -4.78
C THR A 159 6.86 -7.04 -3.93
N SER A 160 7.87 -7.19 -3.06
CA SER A 160 8.03 -8.33 -2.15
C SER A 160 8.29 -9.69 -2.82
N ALA A 161 8.50 -9.74 -4.14
CA ALA A 161 8.67 -11.01 -4.83
C ALA A 161 9.91 -11.80 -4.39
N ASN A 162 10.92 -11.16 -3.80
CA ASN A 162 12.07 -11.83 -3.18
C ASN A 162 11.70 -12.61 -1.88
N LEU A 163 10.52 -12.35 -1.32
CA LEU A 163 9.99 -13.00 -0.12
C LEU A 163 8.75 -13.86 -0.41
N ALA A 164 8.19 -13.75 -1.61
CA ALA A 164 6.92 -14.35 -1.97
C ALA A 164 7.04 -15.86 -2.25
N ASP A 165 6.00 -16.60 -1.86
CA ASP A 165 5.81 -18.01 -2.19
C ASP A 165 5.03 -18.18 -3.50
N TYR A 166 4.26 -17.16 -3.89
CA TYR A 166 3.47 -17.15 -5.13
C TYR A 166 3.18 -15.75 -5.66
N PHE A 167 2.88 -15.68 -6.94
CA PHE A 167 2.48 -14.46 -7.66
C PHE A 167 0.96 -14.46 -7.92
N TRP A 168 0.35 -13.30 -7.81
CA TRP A 168 -0.86 -12.93 -8.53
C TRP A 168 -0.43 -12.43 -9.91
N PHE A 169 -0.55 -13.24 -10.92
CA PHE A 169 -0.06 -12.94 -12.27
C PHE A 169 -1.19 -12.48 -13.17
N GLN A 170 -1.16 -11.23 -13.58
CA GLN A 170 -2.12 -10.65 -14.53
C GLN A 170 -1.64 -10.87 -15.97
N ALA A 171 -2.49 -11.47 -16.81
CA ALA A 171 -2.17 -11.77 -18.21
C ALA A 171 -3.38 -11.57 -19.13
N VAL A 172 -3.12 -11.54 -20.42
CA VAL A 172 -4.12 -11.59 -21.49
C VAL A 172 -4.26 -13.03 -21.99
N LEU A 173 -5.48 -13.46 -22.24
CA LEU A 173 -5.83 -14.68 -22.97
C LEU A 173 -5.96 -14.34 -24.46
N PRO A 174 -4.96 -14.59 -25.31
CA PRO A 174 -4.94 -14.04 -26.68
C PRO A 174 -6.06 -14.57 -27.56
N GLU A 175 -6.46 -15.81 -27.34
CA GLU A 175 -7.50 -16.50 -28.10
C GLU A 175 -8.89 -15.94 -27.81
N GLU A 176 -9.15 -15.56 -26.55
CA GLU A 176 -10.43 -14.99 -26.07
C GLU A 176 -10.44 -13.45 -26.12
N GLN A 177 -9.28 -12.81 -26.25
CA GLN A 177 -9.10 -11.36 -26.10
C GLN A 177 -9.61 -10.84 -24.75
N GLU A 178 -9.44 -11.64 -23.70
CA GLU A 178 -9.85 -11.35 -22.34
C GLU A 178 -8.63 -11.26 -21.42
N ASP A 179 -8.79 -10.58 -20.30
CA ASP A 179 -7.81 -10.56 -19.24
C ASP A 179 -8.10 -11.63 -18.17
N ALA A 180 -7.07 -12.13 -17.52
CA ALA A 180 -7.20 -13.11 -16.46
C ALA A 180 -6.12 -12.94 -15.39
N LEU A 181 -6.44 -13.41 -14.19
CA LEU A 181 -5.56 -13.42 -13.04
C LEU A 181 -5.26 -14.88 -12.66
N PHE A 182 -4.00 -15.15 -12.33
CA PHE A 182 -3.55 -16.52 -12.02
C PHE A 182 -2.72 -16.56 -10.75
N PHE A 183 -2.82 -17.66 -10.01
CA PHE A 183 -1.80 -18.04 -9.04
C PHE A 183 -0.64 -18.72 -9.77
N VAL A 184 0.57 -18.28 -9.47
CA VAL A 184 1.81 -18.89 -9.99
C VAL A 184 2.75 -19.09 -8.82
N ASP A 185 3.06 -20.35 -8.48
CA ASP A 185 3.97 -20.64 -7.40
C ASP A 185 5.39 -20.19 -7.74
N HIS A 186 6.09 -19.63 -6.75
CA HIS A 186 7.46 -19.19 -6.92
C HIS A 186 8.39 -20.39 -7.06
N GLY A 187 9.44 -20.24 -7.88
CA GLY A 187 10.46 -21.30 -8.07
C GLY A 187 10.10 -22.36 -9.12
N GLN A 188 9.03 -22.17 -9.91
CA GLN A 188 8.73 -23.01 -11.06
C GLN A 188 9.76 -22.77 -12.20
N ASP A 189 9.96 -23.80 -13.01
CA ASP A 189 10.78 -23.69 -14.22
C ASP A 189 10.24 -22.58 -15.16
N GLY A 190 11.15 -21.82 -15.75
CA GLY A 190 10.80 -20.70 -16.63
C GLY A 190 10.58 -19.36 -15.93
N ILE A 191 10.70 -19.29 -14.60
CA ILE A 191 10.61 -18.02 -13.83
C ILE A 191 12.02 -17.58 -13.46
N GLU A 192 12.43 -16.38 -13.90
CA GLU A 192 13.74 -15.83 -13.59
C GLU A 192 13.69 -14.36 -13.19
N ILE A 193 14.56 -13.94 -12.27
CA ILE A 193 14.80 -12.53 -11.97
C ILE A 193 15.75 -11.98 -13.05
N VAL A 194 15.28 -11.01 -13.84
CA VAL A 194 16.10 -10.37 -14.89
C VAL A 194 16.75 -9.07 -14.41
N ALA A 195 16.20 -8.43 -13.38
CA ALA A 195 16.80 -7.25 -12.77
C ALA A 195 16.32 -7.08 -11.32
N SER A 196 17.19 -6.53 -10.46
CA SER A 196 16.88 -6.17 -9.09
C SER A 196 17.39 -4.73 -8.83
N PRO A 197 16.67 -3.70 -9.33
CA PRO A 197 17.12 -2.32 -9.22
C PRO A 197 17.07 -1.82 -7.77
N ALA A 198 18.00 -0.91 -7.43
CA ALA A 198 17.95 -0.17 -6.17
C ALA A 198 16.98 1.01 -6.31
N PHE A 199 16.24 1.31 -5.24
CA PHE A 199 15.24 2.38 -5.17
C PHE A 199 15.65 3.48 -4.19
N SER A 200 14.94 4.61 -4.21
CA SER A 200 15.19 5.71 -3.28
C SER A 200 14.82 5.37 -1.83
N HIS A 201 13.83 4.51 -1.62
CA HIS A 201 13.46 4.01 -0.30
C HIS A 201 14.34 2.82 0.12
N THR A 202 14.31 2.50 1.40
CA THR A 202 15.09 1.40 1.99
C THR A 202 14.14 0.33 2.51
N PHE A 203 13.99 -0.78 1.76
CA PHE A 203 13.11 -1.91 2.12
C PHE A 203 13.85 -3.23 1.97
N ALA A 204 13.60 -4.17 2.89
CA ALA A 204 13.97 -5.57 2.72
C ALA A 204 13.10 -6.28 1.65
N ALA A 205 11.89 -5.79 1.44
CA ALA A 205 11.01 -6.22 0.34
C ALA A 205 11.46 -5.53 -0.96
N HIS A 206 12.10 -6.28 -1.84
CA HIS A 206 12.59 -5.77 -3.12
C HIS A 206 11.48 -5.68 -4.16
N HIS A 207 11.75 -4.93 -5.23
CA HIS A 207 10.83 -4.77 -6.39
C HIS A 207 11.50 -5.25 -7.68
N PRO A 208 11.85 -6.54 -7.79
CA PRO A 208 12.55 -7.06 -8.95
C PRO A 208 11.68 -7.07 -10.20
N THR A 209 12.36 -7.24 -11.35
CA THR A 209 11.74 -7.57 -12.63
C THR A 209 11.87 -9.06 -12.85
N TYR A 210 10.75 -9.70 -13.16
CA TYR A 210 10.67 -11.13 -13.46
C TYR A 210 10.34 -11.38 -14.91
N ARG A 211 10.97 -12.40 -15.51
CA ARG A 211 10.58 -12.97 -16.79
C ARG A 211 9.95 -14.34 -16.56
N PHE A 212 8.87 -14.57 -17.31
CA PHE A 212 8.12 -15.82 -17.36
C PHE A 212 8.25 -16.35 -18.78
N SER A 213 8.88 -17.53 -18.94
CA SER A 213 9.16 -18.17 -20.24
C SER A 213 8.57 -19.57 -20.22
N ASP A 214 7.47 -19.75 -20.94
CA ASP A 214 6.75 -21.01 -21.06
C ASP A 214 6.42 -21.68 -19.70
N VAL A 215 6.05 -20.87 -18.71
CA VAL A 215 5.68 -21.34 -17.36
C VAL A 215 4.36 -22.08 -17.42
N GLN A 216 4.38 -23.36 -17.11
CA GLN A 216 3.20 -24.23 -17.21
C GLN A 216 2.46 -24.25 -15.89
N ILE A 217 1.18 -23.86 -15.89
CA ILE A 217 0.32 -23.86 -14.71
C ILE A 217 -0.96 -24.66 -14.96
N PRO A 218 -1.51 -25.32 -13.92
CA PRO A 218 -2.79 -26.05 -14.03
C PRO A 218 -3.96 -25.09 -14.27
N ALA A 219 -5.05 -25.60 -14.83
CA ALA A 219 -6.24 -24.81 -15.13
C ALA A 219 -6.91 -24.21 -13.88
N GLU A 220 -6.84 -24.93 -12.78
CA GLU A 220 -7.36 -24.51 -11.47
C GLU A 220 -6.62 -23.33 -10.84
N ASN A 221 -5.45 -22.95 -11.34
CA ASN A 221 -4.72 -21.77 -10.85
C ASN A 221 -5.30 -20.45 -11.37
N ARG A 222 -6.24 -20.48 -12.34
CA ARG A 222 -6.95 -19.26 -12.76
C ARG A 222 -7.92 -18.82 -11.66
N VAL A 223 -7.82 -17.53 -11.31
CA VAL A 223 -8.69 -16.89 -10.33
C VAL A 223 -9.98 -16.42 -11.00
N GLY A 224 -11.11 -16.81 -10.44
CA GLY A 224 -12.43 -16.36 -10.87
C GLY A 224 -12.81 -16.76 -12.30
N ARG A 225 -13.60 -15.93 -12.96
CA ARG A 225 -14.13 -16.18 -14.31
C ARG A 225 -13.24 -15.55 -15.37
N PRO A 226 -13.26 -16.06 -16.62
CA PRO A 226 -12.63 -15.42 -17.75
C PRO A 226 -13.13 -13.98 -17.93
N GLY A 227 -12.24 -13.05 -18.28
CA GLY A 227 -12.56 -11.64 -18.48
C GLY A 227 -12.77 -10.82 -17.20
N GLU A 228 -12.69 -11.42 -16.02
CA GLU A 228 -12.85 -10.71 -14.74
C GLU A 228 -11.52 -10.37 -14.03
N GLY A 229 -10.37 -10.75 -14.54
CA GLY A 229 -9.08 -10.54 -13.91
C GLY A 229 -8.82 -9.08 -13.56
N MET A 230 -9.09 -8.16 -14.50
CA MET A 230 -8.94 -6.72 -14.28
C MET A 230 -10.01 -6.15 -13.31
N ALA A 231 -11.17 -6.79 -13.18
CA ALA A 231 -12.18 -6.38 -12.20
C ALA A 231 -11.68 -6.64 -10.77
N TYR A 232 -11.05 -7.80 -10.53
CA TYR A 232 -10.40 -8.12 -9.25
C TYR A 232 -9.23 -7.18 -8.95
N THR A 233 -8.37 -6.94 -9.94
CA THR A 233 -7.28 -5.98 -9.83
C THR A 233 -7.77 -4.57 -9.50
N LYS A 234 -8.89 -4.12 -10.07
CA LYS A 234 -9.51 -2.83 -9.71
C LYS A 234 -10.08 -2.82 -8.29
N SER A 235 -10.53 -3.95 -7.77
CA SER A 235 -10.95 -4.07 -6.36
C SER A 235 -9.76 -3.92 -5.44
N TRP A 236 -8.67 -4.61 -5.74
CA TRP A 236 -7.38 -4.45 -5.06
C TRP A 236 -6.90 -2.99 -5.08
N PHE A 237 -6.85 -2.31 -6.23
CA PHE A 237 -6.47 -0.91 -6.34
C PHE A 237 -7.29 0.04 -5.47
N ARG A 238 -8.61 -0.18 -5.34
CA ARG A 238 -9.46 0.71 -4.51
C ARG A 238 -9.01 0.68 -3.05
N ARG A 239 -8.77 -0.53 -2.53
CA ARG A 239 -8.33 -0.71 -1.14
C ARG A 239 -6.92 -0.14 -0.93
N GLU A 240 -5.99 -0.45 -1.83
CA GLU A 240 -4.62 0.06 -1.77
C GLU A 240 -4.57 1.59 -1.78
N ARG A 241 -5.33 2.25 -2.64
CA ARG A 241 -5.41 3.72 -2.68
C ARG A 241 -5.88 4.33 -1.37
N LEU A 242 -6.83 3.70 -0.72
CA LEU A 242 -7.35 4.16 0.56
C LEU A 242 -6.33 3.93 1.68
N MET A 243 -5.65 2.78 1.68
CA MET A 243 -4.56 2.46 2.60
C MET A 243 -3.39 3.44 2.44
N ILE A 244 -2.96 3.73 1.21
CA ILE A 244 -1.92 4.71 0.92
C ILE A 244 -2.31 6.09 1.48
N ALA A 245 -3.55 6.54 1.25
CA ALA A 245 -4.01 7.81 1.76
C ALA A 245 -3.96 7.87 3.29
N ALA A 246 -4.39 6.81 3.99
CA ALA A 246 -4.33 6.71 5.45
C ALA A 246 -2.88 6.73 5.96
N ARG A 247 -1.98 5.96 5.35
CA ARG A 247 -0.56 5.91 5.71
C ARG A 247 0.14 7.24 5.49
N CYS A 248 -0.13 7.92 4.38
CA CYS A 248 0.34 9.28 4.12
C CYS A 248 -0.10 10.27 5.21
N CYS A 249 -1.34 10.15 5.70
CA CYS A 249 -1.81 10.96 6.82
C CYS A 249 -1.04 10.65 8.12
N GLY A 250 -0.76 9.39 8.40
CA GLY A 250 0.02 8.96 9.56
C GLY A 250 1.45 9.50 9.54
N ALA A 251 2.15 9.34 8.41
CA ALA A 251 3.50 9.87 8.20
C ALA A 251 3.54 11.40 8.35
N ALA A 252 2.60 12.10 7.72
CA ALA A 252 2.51 13.56 7.83
C ALA A 252 2.23 14.01 9.27
N ALA A 253 1.34 13.32 10.00
CA ALA A 253 1.06 13.64 11.40
C ALA A 253 2.31 13.53 12.27
N ARG A 254 3.06 12.44 12.17
CA ARG A 254 4.33 12.25 12.89
C ARG A 254 5.35 13.34 12.55
N LEU A 255 5.54 13.62 11.26
CA LEU A 255 6.50 14.63 10.83
C LEU A 255 6.16 16.03 11.33
N ILE A 256 4.88 16.38 11.38
CA ILE A 256 4.42 17.66 11.95
C ILE A 256 4.68 17.71 13.45
N GLU A 257 4.40 16.63 14.19
CA GLU A 257 4.63 16.52 15.63
C GLU A 257 6.13 16.68 15.95
N GLU A 258 6.98 15.90 15.28
CA GLU A 258 8.44 15.93 15.48
C GLU A 258 9.07 17.27 15.06
N ALA A 259 8.68 17.84 13.92
CA ALA A 259 9.17 19.14 13.43
C ALA A 259 8.73 20.29 14.35
N SER A 260 7.50 20.24 14.88
CA SER A 260 7.00 21.24 15.83
C SER A 260 7.78 21.21 17.15
N ALA A 261 8.00 20.02 17.72
CA ALA A 261 8.78 19.85 18.93
C ALA A 261 10.23 20.32 18.73
N PHE A 262 10.85 19.98 17.60
CA PHE A 262 12.18 20.46 17.26
C PHE A 262 12.25 21.99 17.13
N ALA A 263 11.28 22.61 16.46
CA ALA A 263 11.23 24.05 16.27
C ALA A 263 11.09 24.82 17.59
N GLN A 264 10.36 24.27 18.57
CA GLN A 264 10.24 24.84 19.92
C GLN A 264 11.56 24.78 20.70
N GLY A 265 12.30 23.67 20.59
CA GLY A 265 13.55 23.48 21.31
C GLY A 265 14.77 24.13 20.67
N ARG A 266 14.80 24.26 19.34
CA ARG A 266 15.95 24.76 18.57
C ARG A 266 15.96 26.27 18.51
N ARG A 267 17.09 26.89 18.92
CA ARG A 267 17.30 28.35 18.85
C ARG A 267 18.23 28.72 17.70
N SER A 268 17.92 29.88 17.07
CA SER A 268 18.77 30.50 16.05
C SER A 268 18.63 32.01 16.15
N GLY A 269 19.74 32.73 16.20
CA GLY A 269 19.74 34.18 16.38
C GLY A 269 19.01 34.62 17.67
N GLY A 270 19.20 33.87 18.77
CA GLY A 270 18.65 34.18 20.09
C GLY A 270 17.20 33.75 20.33
N LEU A 271 16.43 33.35 19.30
CA LEU A 271 15.03 32.99 19.39
C LEU A 271 14.80 31.50 19.04
N PRO A 272 13.77 30.84 19.59
CA PRO A 272 13.32 29.54 19.08
C PRO A 272 12.95 29.60 17.60
N LEU A 273 13.15 28.51 16.86
CA LEU A 273 12.71 28.44 15.45
C LEU A 273 11.19 28.63 15.33
N SER A 274 10.44 28.17 16.28
CA SER A 274 8.98 28.32 16.33
C SER A 274 8.47 29.77 16.36
N GLU A 275 9.35 30.74 16.68
CA GLU A 275 9.03 32.17 16.60
C GLU A 275 9.36 32.81 15.24
N ARG A 276 9.85 32.00 14.28
CA ARG A 276 10.13 32.49 12.93
C ARG A 276 8.90 32.29 12.04
N GLN A 277 8.39 33.38 11.42
CA GLN A 277 7.17 33.31 10.58
C GLN A 277 7.26 32.25 9.47
N ALA A 278 8.42 32.11 8.81
CA ALA A 278 8.61 31.09 7.79
C ALA A 278 8.35 29.67 8.32
N ILE A 279 8.80 29.36 9.54
CA ILE A 279 8.55 28.06 10.19
C ILE A 279 7.09 27.92 10.58
N GLN A 280 6.48 28.98 11.12
CA GLN A 280 5.05 28.98 11.48
C GLN A 280 4.16 28.72 10.27
N PHE A 281 4.47 29.32 9.11
CA PHE A 281 3.72 29.11 7.87
C PHE A 281 3.86 27.66 7.38
N MET A 282 5.07 27.09 7.37
CA MET A 282 5.27 25.69 7.02
C MET A 282 4.45 24.74 7.90
N LEU A 283 4.40 24.97 9.20
CA LEU A 283 3.63 24.15 10.14
C LEU A 283 2.12 24.36 9.96
N ALA A 284 1.66 25.60 9.78
CA ALA A 284 0.25 25.93 9.55
C ALA A 284 -0.30 25.29 8.27
N ASP A 285 0.44 25.42 7.17
CA ASP A 285 0.09 24.79 5.89
C ASP A 285 0.01 23.26 6.04
N SER A 286 1.02 22.67 6.71
CA SER A 286 1.09 21.21 6.90
C SER A 286 -0.10 20.68 7.71
N VAL A 287 -0.48 21.36 8.79
CA VAL A 287 -1.65 20.98 9.61
C VAL A 287 -2.96 21.14 8.81
N THR A 288 -3.09 22.22 8.05
CA THR A 288 -4.28 22.48 7.23
C THR A 288 -4.48 21.40 6.16
N GLU A 289 -3.41 21.09 5.44
CA GLU A 289 -3.43 20.06 4.40
C GLU A 289 -3.66 18.65 4.98
N LEU A 290 -3.03 18.33 6.11
CA LEU A 290 -3.26 17.06 6.80
C LEU A 290 -4.72 16.92 7.25
N TRP A 291 -5.32 17.96 7.80
CA TRP A 291 -6.71 17.90 8.23
C TRP A 291 -7.66 17.62 7.06
N ALA A 292 -7.48 18.31 5.94
CA ALA A 292 -8.26 18.07 4.73
C ALA A 292 -8.08 16.61 4.22
N ALA A 293 -6.84 16.10 4.15
CA ALA A 293 -6.56 14.73 3.73
C ALA A 293 -7.24 13.70 4.63
N ARG A 294 -7.16 13.87 5.95
CA ARG A 294 -7.79 12.96 6.92
C ARG A 294 -9.31 12.94 6.78
N LEU A 295 -9.95 14.12 6.72
CA LEU A 295 -11.42 14.21 6.56
C LEU A 295 -11.88 13.49 5.28
N MET A 296 -11.22 13.72 4.16
CA MET A 296 -11.56 13.05 2.90
C MET A 296 -11.32 11.54 2.96
N THR A 297 -10.23 11.09 3.59
CA THR A 297 -9.90 9.67 3.69
C THR A 297 -10.92 8.92 4.54
N PHE A 298 -11.27 9.45 5.71
CA PHE A 298 -12.29 8.84 6.58
C PHE A 298 -13.69 8.90 5.98
N GLU A 299 -14.05 9.97 5.24
CA GLU A 299 -15.33 10.02 4.54
C GLU A 299 -15.40 8.99 3.39
N ALA A 300 -14.32 8.80 2.62
CA ALA A 300 -14.25 7.74 1.61
C ALA A 300 -14.38 6.34 2.22
N ALA A 301 -13.77 6.10 3.38
CA ALA A 301 -13.91 4.87 4.14
C ALA A 301 -15.36 4.65 4.62
N ALA A 302 -15.97 5.69 5.20
CA ALA A 302 -17.36 5.64 5.66
C ALA A 302 -18.35 5.43 4.50
N ALA A 303 -18.08 5.99 3.34
CA ALA A 303 -18.87 5.76 2.13
C ALA A 303 -18.81 4.28 1.69
N HIS A 304 -17.64 3.67 1.77
CA HIS A 304 -17.49 2.23 1.54
C HIS A 304 -18.35 1.41 2.52
N ASP A 305 -18.27 1.71 3.81
CA ASP A 305 -19.02 0.98 4.85
C ASP A 305 -20.54 1.17 4.73
N ARG A 306 -20.98 2.26 4.12
CA ARG A 306 -22.41 2.49 3.78
C ARG A 306 -22.87 1.74 2.52
N GLY A 307 -21.99 1.02 1.83
CA GLY A 307 -22.30 0.31 0.60
C GLY A 307 -22.53 1.23 -0.60
N GLU A 308 -21.81 2.33 -0.69
CA GLU A 308 -21.96 3.29 -1.78
C GLU A 308 -21.57 2.67 -3.14
N ASP A 309 -22.11 3.21 -4.24
CA ASP A 309 -21.85 2.72 -5.60
C ASP A 309 -20.35 2.58 -5.90
N VAL A 310 -19.96 1.44 -6.48
CA VAL A 310 -18.55 1.08 -6.76
C VAL A 310 -17.83 2.09 -7.64
N LYS A 311 -18.53 2.74 -8.61
CA LYS A 311 -17.90 3.74 -9.49
C LYS A 311 -17.61 5.02 -8.72
N ARG A 312 -18.54 5.43 -7.83
CA ARG A 312 -18.35 6.57 -6.92
C ARG A 312 -17.21 6.31 -5.96
N LEU A 313 -17.17 5.12 -5.34
CA LEU A 313 -16.05 4.71 -4.48
C LEU A 313 -14.71 4.72 -5.20
N HIS A 314 -14.66 4.26 -6.47
CA HIS A 314 -13.44 4.30 -7.28
C HIS A 314 -12.93 5.73 -7.49
N ASN A 315 -13.82 6.68 -7.77
CA ASN A 315 -13.47 8.11 -7.88
C ASN A 315 -12.98 8.66 -6.53
N ARG A 316 -13.68 8.41 -5.44
CA ARG A 316 -13.30 8.87 -4.09
C ARG A 316 -11.94 8.32 -3.65
N CYS A 317 -11.68 7.03 -3.84
CA CYS A 317 -10.37 6.43 -3.57
C CYS A 317 -9.26 7.11 -4.41
N SER A 318 -9.55 7.49 -5.65
CA SER A 318 -8.61 8.22 -6.49
C SER A 318 -8.37 9.66 -5.99
N ILE A 319 -9.41 10.36 -5.54
CA ILE A 319 -9.31 11.71 -4.96
C ILE A 319 -8.44 11.69 -3.69
N VAL A 320 -8.73 10.78 -2.77
CA VAL A 320 -8.01 10.74 -1.48
C VAL A 320 -6.56 10.32 -1.64
N LYS A 321 -6.28 9.34 -2.52
CA LYS A 321 -4.92 8.91 -2.83
C LYS A 321 -4.11 10.06 -3.44
N LEU A 322 -4.67 10.74 -4.44
CA LEU A 322 -4.04 11.90 -5.07
C LEU A 322 -3.72 12.98 -4.05
N TYR A 323 -4.71 13.41 -3.27
CA TYR A 323 -4.53 14.52 -2.34
C TYR A 323 -3.56 14.17 -1.22
N ALA A 324 -3.73 13.00 -0.58
CA ALA A 324 -2.92 12.59 0.56
C ALA A 324 -1.45 12.35 0.18
N SER A 325 -1.17 11.70 -0.95
CA SER A 325 0.21 11.48 -1.40
C SER A 325 0.94 12.78 -1.77
N GLU A 326 0.26 13.70 -2.45
CA GLU A 326 0.83 15.02 -2.75
C GLU A 326 1.05 15.84 -1.47
N MET A 327 0.10 15.83 -0.54
CA MET A 327 0.20 16.49 0.76
C MET A 327 1.39 15.94 1.57
N ALA A 328 1.51 14.63 1.71
CA ALA A 328 2.54 13.99 2.51
C ALA A 328 3.95 14.32 1.99
N ASN A 329 4.14 14.39 0.67
CA ASN A 329 5.39 14.82 0.06
C ASN A 329 5.73 16.29 0.42
N ARG A 330 4.75 17.21 0.39
CA ARG A 330 4.98 18.61 0.80
C ARG A 330 5.30 18.73 2.29
N VAL A 331 4.62 17.93 3.13
CA VAL A 331 4.88 17.90 4.58
C VAL A 331 6.29 17.36 4.86
N ALA A 332 6.71 16.30 4.18
CA ALA A 332 8.05 15.74 4.34
C ALA A 332 9.13 16.72 3.92
N ASP A 333 8.97 17.42 2.79
CA ASP A 333 9.90 18.48 2.33
C ASP A 333 10.02 19.60 3.37
N ARG A 334 8.88 20.10 3.89
CA ARG A 334 8.88 21.14 4.93
C ARG A 334 9.54 20.65 6.23
N ALA A 335 9.32 19.40 6.62
CA ALA A 335 9.93 18.82 7.81
C ALA A 335 11.46 18.74 7.67
N VAL A 336 11.97 18.25 6.53
CA VAL A 336 13.42 18.27 6.23
C VAL A 336 13.98 19.69 6.35
N GLN A 337 13.29 20.68 5.77
CA GLN A 337 13.70 22.08 5.83
C GLN A 337 13.72 22.64 7.26
N ILE A 338 12.72 22.30 8.09
CA ILE A 338 12.65 22.75 9.50
C ILE A 338 13.79 22.13 10.31
N PHE A 339 14.08 20.83 10.13
CA PHE A 339 15.21 20.17 10.80
C PHE A 339 16.58 20.65 10.30
N GLY A 340 16.65 21.23 9.08
CA GLY A 340 17.90 21.66 8.46
C GLY A 340 18.84 20.48 8.24
N GLY A 341 20.15 20.65 8.51
CA GLY A 341 21.13 19.58 8.31
C GLY A 341 20.80 18.26 9.02
N ARG A 342 20.11 18.32 10.16
CA ARG A 342 19.64 17.09 10.85
C ARG A 342 18.53 16.36 10.07
N GLY A 343 17.68 17.09 9.37
CA GLY A 343 16.63 16.53 8.51
C GLY A 343 17.17 15.85 7.25
N TYR A 344 18.46 15.99 6.96
CA TYR A 344 19.15 15.37 5.83
C TYR A 344 19.98 14.12 6.23
N MET A 345 19.89 13.72 7.49
CA MET A 345 20.56 12.53 8.02
C MET A 345 19.60 11.34 7.98
N ARG A 346 20.06 10.18 7.54
CA ARG A 346 19.24 8.94 7.44
C ARG A 346 18.64 8.50 8.78
N GLU A 347 19.23 8.88 9.90
CA GLU A 347 18.70 8.65 11.24
C GLU A 347 17.47 9.50 11.58
N ASN A 348 17.19 10.55 10.78
CA ASN A 348 16.03 11.41 10.98
C ASN A 348 14.82 10.88 10.21
N ALA A 349 13.66 10.84 10.85
CA ALA A 349 12.42 10.39 10.22
C ALA A 349 12.04 11.24 8.99
N ALA A 350 12.31 12.56 9.02
CA ALA A 350 11.97 13.45 7.92
C ALA A 350 12.72 13.06 6.63
N GLU A 351 14.00 12.70 6.72
CA GLU A 351 14.79 12.25 5.58
C GLU A 351 14.24 10.93 5.01
N ARG A 352 13.97 9.94 5.89
CA ARG A 352 13.44 8.65 5.46
C ARG A 352 12.09 8.78 4.77
N PHE A 353 11.17 9.52 5.36
CA PHE A 353 9.85 9.77 4.77
C PHE A 353 9.93 10.63 3.51
N PHE A 354 10.86 11.57 3.41
CA PHE A 354 11.06 12.35 2.18
C PHE A 354 11.38 11.45 0.98
N ARG A 355 12.22 10.44 1.15
CA ARG A 355 12.50 9.45 0.09
C ARG A 355 11.35 8.48 -0.12
N GLU A 356 10.79 7.94 0.96
CA GLU A 356 9.77 6.89 0.89
C GLU A 356 8.46 7.41 0.31
N LEU A 357 7.93 8.51 0.82
CA LEU A 357 6.64 9.05 0.38
C LEU A 357 6.64 9.51 -1.09
N ARG A 358 7.83 9.65 -1.70
CA ARG A 358 7.91 10.02 -3.12
C ARG A 358 7.27 8.99 -4.02
N VAL A 359 7.34 7.70 -3.68
CA VAL A 359 6.75 6.62 -4.49
C VAL A 359 5.22 6.59 -4.39
N ASP A 360 4.61 7.12 -3.31
CA ASP A 360 3.16 7.19 -3.16
C ASP A 360 2.45 8.03 -4.24
N ARG A 361 3.20 8.90 -4.92
CA ARG A 361 2.73 9.63 -6.09
C ARG A 361 2.82 8.83 -7.40
N ILE A 362 3.40 7.61 -7.36
CA ILE A 362 3.72 6.79 -8.54
C ILE A 362 2.92 5.48 -8.54
N TRP A 363 3.08 4.66 -7.50
CA TRP A 363 2.45 3.34 -7.43
C TRP A 363 0.93 3.41 -7.28
N GLU A 364 0.23 2.30 -7.53
CA GLU A 364 -1.24 2.15 -7.52
C GLU A 364 -1.97 3.16 -8.43
N GLY A 365 -1.24 3.57 -9.48
CA GLY A 365 -1.62 4.62 -10.42
C GLY A 365 -1.05 5.97 -10.03
N THR A 366 -0.28 6.56 -10.93
CA THR A 366 0.38 7.86 -10.71
C THR A 366 -0.62 8.98 -10.40
N SER A 367 -0.12 10.08 -9.84
CA SER A 367 -0.93 11.30 -9.62
C SER A 367 -1.66 11.75 -10.89
N GLU A 368 -1.06 11.55 -12.07
CA GLU A 368 -1.65 11.85 -13.37
C GLU A 368 -2.80 10.91 -13.70
N ILE A 369 -2.62 9.60 -13.44
CA ILE A 369 -3.68 8.59 -13.62
C ILE A 369 -4.85 8.85 -12.67
N GLN A 370 -4.60 9.22 -11.42
CA GLN A 370 -5.69 9.60 -10.50
C GLN A 370 -6.48 10.80 -11.06
N ARG A 371 -5.78 11.84 -11.58
CA ARG A 371 -6.44 13.00 -12.21
C ARG A 371 -7.28 12.60 -13.43
N LEU A 372 -6.78 11.68 -14.26
CA LEU A 372 -7.56 11.17 -15.40
C LEU A 372 -8.82 10.42 -14.97
N ILE A 373 -8.74 9.57 -13.93
CA ILE A 373 -9.89 8.85 -13.38
C ILE A 373 -10.94 9.85 -12.87
N ILE A 374 -10.51 10.82 -12.06
CA ILE A 374 -11.37 11.85 -11.47
C ILE A 374 -12.04 12.68 -12.57
N ALA A 375 -11.26 13.19 -13.53
CA ALA A 375 -11.77 14.00 -14.63
C ALA A 375 -12.78 13.24 -15.51
N ARG A 376 -12.48 11.98 -15.86
CA ARG A 376 -13.39 11.11 -16.62
C ARG A 376 -14.68 10.84 -15.85
N GLY A 377 -14.59 10.60 -14.54
CA GLY A 377 -15.75 10.42 -13.68
C GLY A 377 -16.65 11.66 -13.67
N LEU A 378 -16.06 12.84 -13.44
CA LEU A 378 -16.76 14.13 -13.45
C LEU A 378 -17.43 14.42 -14.80
N LEU A 379 -16.70 14.31 -15.91
CA LEU A 379 -17.21 14.61 -17.25
C LEU A 379 -18.31 13.66 -17.71
N LYS A 380 -18.28 12.40 -17.25
CA LYS A 380 -19.28 11.40 -17.63
C LYS A 380 -20.51 11.41 -16.75
N HIS A 381 -20.36 11.72 -15.47
CA HIS A 381 -21.39 11.48 -14.45
C HIS A 381 -21.76 12.73 -13.64
N GLY A 382 -21.07 13.86 -13.82
CA GLY A 382 -21.28 15.07 -13.03
C GLY A 382 -20.75 14.95 -11.58
N LEU A 383 -20.97 16.01 -10.79
CA LEU A 383 -20.51 16.07 -9.38
C LEU A 383 -21.21 15.05 -8.47
N ASP A 384 -22.41 14.63 -8.79
CA ASP A 384 -23.20 13.72 -7.95
C ASP A 384 -22.56 12.31 -7.84
N MET A 385 -21.65 11.98 -8.75
CA MET A 385 -20.92 10.71 -8.78
C MET A 385 -19.47 10.83 -8.30
N MET A 386 -19.11 11.94 -7.64
CA MET A 386 -17.75 12.17 -7.11
C MET A 386 -17.62 11.84 -5.62
#